data_eae0d09b7c90c8ccce10fa70298f8efc
#
_entry.id   eae0d09b7c90c8ccce10fa70298f8efc
#
_cell.length_a   1.000
_cell.length_b   1.000
_cell.length_c   1.000
_cell.angle_alpha   90.00
_cell.angle_beta   90.00
_cell.angle_gamma   90.00
#
_symmetry.space_group_name_H-M   'P 1'
#
loop_
_entity.id
_entity.type
_entity.pdbx_description
1 polymer ?
#
loop_
_entity_poly.entity_id
_entity_poly.type
_entity_poly.pdbx_seq_one_letter_code
_entity_poly.pdbx_strand_id
1 'polypeptide(L)'
;MPSIVYGGLRYIQTRHAIYCKNCKDTIESKSHHDFKYCSCGKVGIDGGIGAGNSILGNLSDMEERSMYCAIVGKTKIWLPQTAIEERFEQLKNPKVSSS
;
A
#
# COMPACT_ATOMS: atom_id res chain seq x y z
N MET A 1 11.93 6.49 1.25
CA MET A 1 10.61 5.99 1.63
C MET A 1 9.62 6.25 0.51
N PRO A 2 8.69 5.31 0.25
CA PRO A 2 7.64 5.55 -0.74
C PRO A 2 6.77 6.75 -0.37
N SER A 3 6.36 7.50 -1.36
CA SER A 3 5.54 8.67 -1.14
C SER A 3 4.51 8.83 -2.26
N ILE A 4 3.44 9.55 -1.95
CA ILE A 4 2.34 9.81 -2.88
C ILE A 4 2.06 11.31 -2.82
N VAL A 5 1.92 11.94 -3.98
CA VAL A 5 1.48 13.34 -4.06
C VAL A 5 -0.02 13.33 -4.37
N TYR A 6 -0.80 13.97 -3.52
CA TYR A 6 -2.24 14.00 -3.66
C TYR A 6 -2.74 15.35 -3.13
N GLY A 7 -3.52 16.06 -3.94
CA GLY A 7 -4.05 17.35 -3.53
C GLY A 7 -3.00 18.39 -3.19
N GLY A 8 -1.83 18.32 -3.83
CA GLY A 8 -0.75 19.26 -3.60
C GLY A 8 0.12 18.95 -2.38
N LEU A 9 -0.15 17.85 -1.68
CA LEU A 9 0.63 17.43 -0.53
C LEU A 9 1.36 16.13 -0.81
N ARG A 10 2.57 15.99 -0.24
CA ARG A 10 3.33 14.75 -0.32
C ARG A 10 3.07 13.93 0.94
N TYR A 11 2.52 12.74 0.75
CA TYR A 11 2.24 11.81 1.83
C TYR A 11 3.31 10.74 1.86
N ILE A 12 3.84 10.45 3.03
CA ILE A 12 4.88 9.46 3.23
C ILE A 12 4.25 8.19 3.80
N GLN A 13 4.64 7.03 3.27
CA GLN A 13 4.11 5.76 3.75
C GLN A 13 4.57 5.51 5.19
N THR A 14 3.61 5.25 6.07
CA THR A 14 3.87 4.94 7.46
C THR A 14 3.53 3.50 7.82
N ARG A 15 2.83 2.79 6.92
CA ARG A 15 2.47 1.39 7.11
C ARG A 15 2.41 0.70 5.76
N HIS A 16 3.00 -0.48 5.68
CA HIS A 16 2.96 -1.31 4.48
C HIS A 16 2.15 -2.56 4.79
N ALA A 17 0.90 -2.60 4.35
CA ALA A 17 -0.04 -3.66 4.71
C ALA A 17 -0.99 -3.99 3.57
N ILE A 18 -1.43 -5.25 3.53
CA ILE A 18 -2.30 -5.80 2.50
C ILE A 18 -3.36 -6.69 3.15
N TYR A 19 -4.57 -6.62 2.63
CA TYR A 19 -5.67 -7.49 3.03
C TYR A 19 -5.89 -8.54 1.94
N CYS A 20 -5.85 -9.82 2.30
CA CYS A 20 -6.15 -10.91 1.37
C CYS A 20 -7.64 -11.19 1.38
N LYS A 21 -8.28 -11.07 0.23
CA LYS A 21 -9.72 -11.31 0.11
C LYS A 21 -10.08 -12.80 0.25
N ASN A 22 -9.14 -13.68 -0.05
CA ASN A 22 -9.40 -15.12 -0.03
C ASN A 22 -9.44 -15.67 1.40
N CYS A 23 -8.44 -15.39 2.20
CA CYS A 23 -8.39 -15.88 3.58
C CYS A 23 -8.81 -14.82 4.60
N LYS A 24 -9.10 -13.60 4.12
CA LYS A 24 -9.53 -12.48 4.96
C LYS A 24 -8.51 -12.09 6.02
N ASP A 25 -7.25 -12.29 5.72
CA ASP A 25 -6.14 -11.99 6.62
C ASP A 25 -5.49 -10.68 6.21
N THR A 26 -5.15 -9.84 7.18
CA THR A 26 -4.39 -8.61 6.93
C THR A 26 -2.96 -8.83 7.41
N ILE A 27 -2.01 -8.63 6.51
CA ILE A 27 -0.59 -8.79 6.83
C ILE A 27 0.11 -7.45 6.70
N GLU A 28 1.11 -7.24 7.54
CA GLU A 28 1.87 -6.00 7.57
C GLU A 28 3.36 -6.32 7.58
N SER A 29 4.11 -5.66 6.69
CA SER A 29 5.57 -5.75 6.68
C SER A 29 6.11 -4.56 7.47
N LYS A 30 6.80 -4.82 8.59
CA LYS A 30 7.20 -3.80 9.55
C LYS A 30 8.64 -3.35 9.39
N SER A 31 9.48 -4.14 8.73
CA SER A 31 10.88 -3.79 8.56
C SER A 31 11.34 -4.11 7.15
N HIS A 32 12.52 -3.59 6.79
CA HIS A 32 13.10 -3.77 5.47
C HIS A 32 13.23 -5.25 5.07
N HIS A 33 13.46 -6.12 6.05
CA HIS A 33 13.62 -7.55 5.80
C HIS A 33 12.40 -8.38 6.21
N ASP A 34 11.30 -7.74 6.50
CA ASP A 34 10.09 -8.43 6.94
C ASP A 34 9.28 -8.90 5.74
N PHE A 35 9.47 -10.15 5.39
CA PHE A 35 8.77 -10.82 4.30
C PHE A 35 7.79 -11.82 4.88
N LYS A 36 6.55 -11.77 4.43
CA LYS A 36 5.54 -12.74 4.89
C LYS A 36 4.42 -12.93 3.89
N TYR A 37 3.77 -14.09 3.98
CA TYR A 37 2.57 -14.40 3.22
C TYR A 37 1.35 -14.43 4.13
N CYS A 38 0.17 -14.27 3.55
CA CYS A 38 -1.08 -14.45 4.28
C CYS A 38 -1.30 -15.94 4.58
N SER A 39 -2.35 -16.23 5.36
CA SER A 39 -2.63 -17.61 5.81
C SER A 39 -2.82 -18.60 4.67
N CYS A 40 -3.41 -18.16 3.57
CA CYS A 40 -3.64 -19.04 2.41
C CYS A 40 -2.46 -19.05 1.42
N GLY A 41 -1.48 -18.19 1.60
CA GLY A 41 -0.31 -18.11 0.75
C GLY A 41 -0.50 -17.44 -0.61
N LYS A 42 -1.67 -16.89 -0.89
CA LYS A 42 -1.93 -16.27 -2.20
C LYS A 42 -1.32 -14.89 -2.35
N VAL A 43 -1.18 -14.15 -1.26
CA VAL A 43 -0.58 -12.83 -1.30
C VAL A 43 0.55 -12.72 -0.30
N GLY A 44 1.54 -11.91 -0.62
CA GLY A 44 2.69 -11.68 0.24
C GLY A 44 3.09 -10.22 0.23
N ILE A 45 3.95 -9.85 1.17
CA ILE A 45 4.38 -8.48 1.37
C ILE A 45 5.82 -8.46 1.86
N ASP A 46 6.58 -7.44 1.46
CA ASP A 46 8.00 -7.39 1.76
C ASP A 46 8.50 -5.95 1.80
N GLY A 47 9.55 -5.72 2.55
CA GLY A 47 10.31 -4.47 2.50
C GLY A 47 9.88 -3.37 3.45
N GLY A 48 8.88 -3.59 4.27
CA GLY A 48 8.42 -2.57 5.23
C GLY A 48 8.04 -1.27 4.54
N ILE A 49 8.42 -0.14 5.11
CA ILE A 49 8.19 1.17 4.52
C ILE A 49 9.41 1.69 3.78
N GLY A 50 10.39 0.83 3.53
CA GLY A 50 11.60 1.22 2.84
C GLY A 50 11.43 1.30 1.33
N ALA A 51 12.41 1.89 0.67
CA ALA A 51 12.44 1.91 -0.79
C ALA A 51 12.56 0.47 -1.29
N GLY A 52 11.85 0.15 -2.37
CA GLY A 52 11.87 -1.19 -2.94
C GLY A 52 10.96 -2.18 -2.26
N ASN A 53 10.07 -1.72 -1.38
CA ASN A 53 9.07 -2.62 -0.81
C ASN A 53 8.16 -3.16 -1.92
N SER A 54 7.59 -4.33 -1.71
CA SER A 54 6.82 -4.99 -2.76
C SER A 54 5.61 -5.73 -2.21
N ILE A 55 4.72 -6.03 -3.12
CA ILE A 55 3.51 -6.80 -2.88
C ILE A 55 3.54 -7.96 -3.86
N LEU A 56 3.27 -9.16 -3.39
CA LEU A 56 3.34 -10.37 -4.19
C LEU A 56 1.96 -11.00 -4.32
N GLY A 57 1.67 -11.52 -5.50
CA GLY A 57 0.40 -12.19 -5.77
C GLY A 57 -0.46 -11.42 -6.75
N ASN A 58 -1.70 -11.89 -6.93
CA ASN A 58 -2.63 -11.28 -7.86
C ASN A 58 -3.32 -10.09 -7.18
N LEU A 59 -3.18 -8.91 -7.76
CA LEU A 59 -3.73 -7.68 -7.20
C LEU A 59 -5.25 -7.74 -7.04
N SER A 60 -5.94 -8.52 -7.88
CA SER A 60 -7.39 -8.63 -7.76
C SER A 60 -7.84 -9.45 -6.54
N ASP A 61 -6.91 -10.19 -5.90
CA ASP A 61 -7.21 -10.98 -4.71
C ASP A 61 -6.91 -10.22 -3.42
N MET A 62 -6.56 -8.95 -3.50
CA MET A 62 -6.11 -8.20 -2.33
C MET A 62 -6.62 -6.76 -2.34
N GLU A 63 -6.57 -6.12 -1.17
CA GLU A 63 -6.83 -4.69 -1.02
C GLU A 63 -5.69 -4.06 -0.24
N GLU A 64 -5.33 -2.85 -0.61
CA GLU A 64 -4.26 -2.15 0.09
C GLU A 64 -4.75 -1.63 1.43
N ARG A 65 -3.98 -1.88 2.48
CA ARG A 65 -4.24 -1.39 3.83
C ARG A 65 -3.08 -0.53 4.34
N SER A 66 -2.20 -0.13 3.44
CA SER A 66 -1.10 0.77 3.77
C SER A 66 -1.63 2.13 4.21
N MET A 67 -0.83 2.83 4.99
CA MET A 67 -1.19 4.16 5.48
C MET A 67 -0.13 5.16 5.06
N TYR A 68 -0.57 6.37 4.75
CA TYR A 68 0.29 7.46 4.30
C TYR A 68 -0.10 8.72 5.04
N CYS A 69 0.88 9.53 5.40
CA CYS A 69 0.62 10.75 6.13
C CYS A 69 1.50 11.90 5.63
N ALA A 70 0.95 13.11 5.66
CA ALA A 70 1.67 14.33 5.37
C ALA A 70 1.72 15.17 6.63
N ILE A 71 2.80 15.94 6.80
CA ILE A 71 2.93 16.85 7.92
C ILE A 71 2.88 18.27 7.37
N VAL A 72 1.91 19.05 7.84
CA VAL A 72 1.74 20.44 7.45
C VAL A 72 1.84 21.27 8.72
N GLY A 73 2.96 21.99 8.88
CA GLY A 73 3.23 22.68 10.13
C GLY A 73 3.37 21.67 11.27
N LYS A 74 2.45 21.72 12.23
CA LYS A 74 2.44 20.78 13.36
C LYS A 74 1.29 19.77 13.27
N THR A 75 0.61 19.73 12.14
CA THR A 75 -0.58 18.88 11.96
C THR A 75 -0.25 17.70 11.06
N LYS A 76 -0.70 16.52 11.47
CA LYS A 76 -0.64 15.33 10.62
C LYS A 76 -1.92 15.20 9.82
N ILE A 77 -1.78 14.98 8.52
CA ILE A 77 -2.92 14.77 7.62
C ILE A 77 -2.77 13.38 7.02
N TRP A 78 -3.77 12.54 7.19
CA TRP A 78 -3.76 11.18 6.67
C TRP A 78 -4.37 11.14 5.28
N LEU A 79 -3.74 10.37 4.40
CA LEU A 79 -4.27 10.17 3.05
C LEU A 79 -5.63 9.47 3.16
N PRO A 80 -6.69 10.00 2.52
CA PRO A 80 -8.00 9.37 2.58
C PRO A 80 -7.99 7.95 2.01
N GLN A 81 -8.79 7.07 2.59
CA GLN A 81 -8.89 5.69 2.12
C GLN A 81 -9.33 5.63 0.64
N THR A 82 -10.20 6.56 0.22
CA THR A 82 -10.64 6.62 -1.18
C THR A 82 -9.48 6.87 -2.13
N ALA A 83 -8.53 7.72 -1.74
CA ALA A 83 -7.35 7.98 -2.55
C ALA A 83 -6.44 6.75 -2.66
N ILE A 84 -6.32 6.00 -1.57
CA ILE A 84 -5.54 4.76 -1.56
C ILE A 84 -6.18 3.72 -2.48
N GLU A 85 -7.50 3.61 -2.44
CA GLU A 85 -8.23 2.66 -3.28
C GLU A 85 -8.12 3.03 -4.76
N GLU A 86 -8.24 4.31 -5.10
CA GLU A 86 -8.07 4.77 -6.48
C GLU A 86 -6.68 4.43 -7.01
N ARG A 87 -5.65 4.68 -6.21
CA ARG A 87 -4.28 4.39 -6.59
C ARG A 87 -4.10 2.89 -6.82
N PHE A 88 -4.70 2.08 -5.97
CA PHE A 88 -4.59 0.62 -6.09
C PHE A 88 -5.30 0.12 -7.36
N GLU A 89 -6.44 0.71 -7.71
CA GLU A 89 -7.13 0.39 -8.94
C GLU A 89 -6.28 0.71 -10.17
N GLN A 90 -5.55 1.83 -10.13
CA GLN A 90 -4.65 2.18 -11.21
C GLN A 90 -3.51 1.16 -11.35
N LEU A 91 -3.04 0.58 -10.27
CA LEU A 91 -2.04 -0.46 -10.33
C LEU A 91 -2.59 -1.74 -10.97
N LYS A 92 -3.87 -2.04 -10.73
CA LYS A 92 -4.51 -3.21 -11.34
C LYS A 92 -4.75 -3.03 -12.82
N ASN A 93 -4.95 -1.78 -13.29
CA ASN A 93 -5.27 -1.48 -14.68
C ASN A 93 -4.32 -0.41 -15.23
N PRO A 94 -3.01 -0.68 -15.27
CA PRO A 94 -2.04 0.35 -15.64
C PRO A 94 -2.18 0.83 -17.07
N LYS A 95 -2.71 0.03 -17.97
CA LYS A 95 -2.84 0.41 -19.37
C LYS A 95 -3.85 1.54 -19.59
N VAL A 96 -4.71 1.81 -18.62
CA VAL A 96 -5.70 2.87 -18.75
C VAL A 96 -5.00 4.20 -18.95
N SER A 97 -3.85 4.38 -18.36
CA SER A 97 -3.11 5.63 -18.45
C SER A 97 -2.41 5.81 -19.79
N SER A 98 -2.29 4.76 -20.59
CA SER A 98 -1.54 4.81 -21.83
C SER A 98 -2.34 5.29 -23.02
N SER A 99 -3.61 5.38 -22.89
CA SER A 99 -4.49 5.78 -23.99
C SER A 99 -4.38 7.24 -24.35
#